data_4699291167a76f9be3cd1edadef8fd06
#
_entry.id   4699291167a76f9be3cd1edadef8fd06
#
_cell.length_a   1.000
_cell.length_b   1.000
_cell.length_c   1.000
_cell.angle_alpha   90.00
_cell.angle_beta   90.00
_cell.angle_gamma   90.00
#
_symmetry.space_group_name_H-M   'P 1'
#
loop_
_entity.id
_entity.type
_entity.pdbx_description
1 polymer ?
#
loop_
_entity_poly.entity_id
_entity_poly.type
_entity_poly.pdbx_seq_one_letter_code
_entity_poly.pdbx_strand_id
1 'polypeptide(L)'
;MRTSGVLLPVFSLPSPHGIGCFSKEAYEWVDFLKLAGQQYWQILPLGPTSYGDSPYQSFSTYAGNPYFIDLEELVEAGFLTRKEVEACDCGKAARDIDYGKLYENRMPLLKLAYERSLEKPDPKFTAFWTENAWWLDDYGLFMAVKDIFGGNSWDQWAEDIRYRWDNAMWYYKTNYSKEIGFYVWLQYLFFTQWQKLKKYANDKGLKIIGDIPIYVAYDSADVWAHPEMFQLDQERKPAAVAGCPPDGFSADGQLWGNPLYRWDHHRNTGYDWWVTRISWCFRLYDVVRIDHFRGFDEYFSIPAKDKTAVNGHWEKGPGIELFQVIKARLGEKPIIAEDLGYVTDTVRRMVKESGYPNMKVLEFAFDSRDSSGAGDYLPHNYEHNCVAYTGTHDNETILGWLSSIKPEEVQMVRAYLNRPTESKQVLASELVRTTIASVADTCIIPIQDYLGLDNSARINFPSTLGTNWRWRLIKSDLTKALADSIRKQNIVYGRVKWEDLQEDEKPKDPEEEKETETEPKQKEDSSVKEAKD
;
A
#
# COMPACT_ATOMS: atom_id res chain seq x y z
N MET A 1 -13.28 2.12 -21.58
CA MET A 1 -12.21 3.14 -21.79
C MET A 1 -10.94 2.58 -21.18
N ARG A 2 -9.81 2.63 -21.89
CA ARG A 2 -8.53 2.20 -21.34
C ARG A 2 -7.99 3.25 -20.39
N THR A 3 -7.40 2.81 -19.28
CA THR A 3 -6.93 3.68 -18.20
C THR A 3 -5.49 3.35 -17.81
N SER A 4 -4.85 4.27 -17.13
CA SER A 4 -3.50 4.08 -16.58
C SER A 4 -3.38 4.67 -15.18
N GLY A 5 -2.37 4.22 -14.47
CA GLY A 5 -2.02 4.71 -13.15
C GLY A 5 -0.57 4.41 -12.79
N VAL A 6 -0.17 4.93 -11.64
CA VAL A 6 1.17 4.73 -11.10
C VAL A 6 1.07 4.07 -9.72
N LEU A 7 1.90 3.06 -9.49
CA LEU A 7 2.09 2.47 -8.17
C LEU A 7 3.18 3.24 -7.42
N LEU A 8 2.80 3.82 -6.28
CA LEU A 8 3.71 4.43 -5.31
C LEU A 8 3.10 4.35 -3.92
N PRO A 9 3.73 3.64 -2.96
CA PRO A 9 3.28 3.63 -1.57
C PRO A 9 3.31 5.03 -0.95
N VAL A 10 2.39 5.30 -0.01
CA VAL A 10 2.38 6.59 0.72
C VAL A 10 3.69 6.83 1.45
N PHE A 11 4.27 5.80 2.09
CA PHE A 11 5.55 5.92 2.78
C PHE A 11 6.72 6.31 1.86
N SER A 12 6.59 6.06 0.55
CA SER A 12 7.61 6.41 -0.46
C SER A 12 7.51 7.83 -0.99
N LEU A 13 6.52 8.63 -0.59
CA LEU A 13 6.43 10.04 -0.98
C LEU A 13 7.63 10.87 -0.48
N PRO A 14 8.03 11.93 -1.20
CA PRO A 14 9.20 12.74 -0.85
C PRO A 14 8.91 13.76 0.28
N SER A 15 8.04 13.39 1.23
CA SER A 15 7.67 14.24 2.36
C SER A 15 8.87 14.50 3.29
N PRO A 16 8.92 15.61 4.03
CA PRO A 16 9.90 15.84 5.09
C PRO A 16 9.71 14.84 6.24
N HIS A 17 10.57 14.90 7.25
CA HIS A 17 10.42 14.14 8.51
C HIS A 17 10.50 12.62 8.37
N GLY A 18 11.35 12.11 7.46
CA GLY A 18 11.85 10.73 7.44
C GLY A 18 10.97 9.69 6.76
N ILE A 19 9.71 9.97 6.46
CA ILE A 19 8.77 9.06 5.79
C ILE A 19 7.77 9.84 4.94
N GLY A 20 7.24 9.24 3.88
CA GLY A 20 6.10 9.78 3.14
C GLY A 20 4.85 9.90 4.03
N CYS A 21 4.19 11.03 3.98
CA CYS A 21 2.99 11.31 4.78
C CYS A 21 2.00 12.19 4.00
N PHE A 22 0.87 12.56 4.62
CA PHE A 22 -0.20 13.36 3.99
C PHE A 22 0.15 14.87 3.91
N SER A 23 1.43 15.15 3.72
CA SER A 23 1.99 16.51 3.63
C SER A 23 1.75 17.15 2.26
N LYS A 24 2.20 18.38 2.11
CA LYS A 24 2.16 19.14 0.85
C LYS A 24 2.68 18.31 -0.34
N GLU A 25 3.73 17.50 -0.14
CA GLU A 25 4.32 16.67 -1.19
C GLU A 25 3.36 15.57 -1.70
N ALA A 26 2.42 15.13 -0.87
CA ALA A 26 1.37 14.21 -1.31
C ALA A 26 0.38 14.89 -2.27
N TYR A 27 0.06 16.15 -2.05
CA TYR A 27 -0.77 16.96 -2.96
C TYR A 27 0.00 17.28 -4.26
N GLU A 28 1.27 17.63 -4.17
CA GLU A 28 2.15 17.84 -5.33
C GLU A 28 2.28 16.55 -6.18
N TRP A 29 2.29 15.37 -5.54
CA TRP A 29 2.25 14.09 -6.22
C TRP A 29 0.94 13.87 -6.99
N VAL A 30 -0.19 14.21 -6.40
CA VAL A 30 -1.50 14.17 -7.09
C VAL A 30 -1.49 15.07 -8.31
N ASP A 31 -0.93 16.28 -8.18
CA ASP A 31 -0.79 17.23 -9.30
C ASP A 31 0.10 16.69 -10.41
N PHE A 32 1.22 16.05 -10.04
CA PHE A 32 2.10 15.37 -10.99
C PHE A 32 1.37 14.26 -11.75
N LEU A 33 0.59 13.42 -11.06
CA LEU A 33 -0.19 12.36 -11.70
C LEU A 33 -1.24 12.92 -12.69
N LYS A 34 -1.92 13.99 -12.31
CA LYS A 34 -2.87 14.68 -13.21
C LYS A 34 -2.15 15.23 -14.44
N LEU A 35 -1.01 15.90 -14.26
CA LEU A 35 -0.18 16.41 -15.35
C LEU A 35 0.29 15.27 -16.27
N ALA A 36 0.67 14.12 -15.70
CA ALA A 36 1.07 12.92 -16.42
C ALA A 36 -0.09 12.16 -17.09
N GLY A 37 -1.33 12.68 -17.02
CA GLY A 37 -2.53 12.09 -17.65
C GLY A 37 -2.97 10.78 -17.01
N GLN A 38 -2.66 10.54 -15.74
CA GLN A 38 -3.04 9.33 -15.02
C GLN A 38 -4.47 9.43 -14.48
N GLN A 39 -5.11 8.27 -14.27
CA GLN A 39 -6.42 8.16 -13.64
C GLN A 39 -6.38 7.41 -12.31
N TYR A 40 -5.27 6.70 -12.03
CA TYR A 40 -5.12 5.93 -10.80
C TYR A 40 -3.79 6.24 -10.10
N TRP A 41 -3.88 6.32 -8.77
CA TRP A 41 -2.77 6.18 -7.87
C TRP A 41 -2.95 4.87 -7.09
N GLN A 42 -2.10 3.87 -7.32
CA GLN A 42 -2.11 2.64 -6.54
C GLN A 42 -1.15 2.79 -5.37
N ILE A 43 -1.65 2.45 -4.19
CA ILE A 43 -0.91 2.47 -2.92
C ILE A 43 -0.89 1.08 -2.29
N LEU A 44 -0.07 0.90 -1.26
CA LEU A 44 -0.06 -0.28 -0.40
C LEU A 44 -0.97 -0.08 0.81
N PRO A 45 -1.23 -1.13 1.63
CA PRO A 45 -2.09 -1.02 2.81
C PRO A 45 -1.69 0.14 3.72
N LEU A 46 -2.69 0.88 4.21
CA LEU A 46 -2.50 2.08 5.02
C LEU A 46 -2.46 1.80 6.54
N GLY A 47 -2.54 0.53 6.94
CA GLY A 47 -2.60 0.14 8.36
C GLY A 47 -1.30 0.41 9.13
N PRO A 48 -1.37 0.51 10.47
CA PRO A 48 -0.19 0.62 11.30
C PRO A 48 0.67 -0.63 11.18
N THR A 49 1.98 -0.45 10.99
CA THR A 49 2.92 -1.55 10.81
C THR A 49 3.38 -2.12 12.14
N SER A 50 3.60 -3.45 12.16
CA SER A 50 4.18 -4.17 13.27
C SER A 50 5.70 -4.33 13.10
N TYR A 51 6.33 -5.19 13.92
CA TYR A 51 7.73 -5.55 13.77
C TYR A 51 8.01 -6.09 12.35
N GLY A 52 9.04 -5.54 11.70
CA GLY A 52 9.39 -5.85 10.30
C GLY A 52 8.82 -4.87 9.28
N ASP A 53 8.07 -3.85 9.73
CA ASP A 53 7.62 -2.68 8.97
C ASP A 53 6.72 -2.99 7.76
N SER A 54 6.29 -4.26 7.60
CA SER A 54 5.44 -4.68 6.50
C SER A 54 4.03 -4.08 6.61
N PRO A 55 3.52 -3.39 5.59
CA PRO A 55 2.15 -2.91 5.57
C PRO A 55 1.10 -4.04 5.52
N TYR A 56 1.53 -5.27 5.21
CA TYR A 56 0.67 -6.46 5.20
C TYR A 56 0.56 -7.16 6.57
N GLN A 57 1.36 -6.72 7.55
CA GLN A 57 1.31 -7.19 8.94
C GLN A 57 0.88 -6.03 9.85
N SER A 58 -0.42 -5.75 9.87
CA SER A 58 -0.97 -4.60 10.60
C SER A 58 -1.57 -5.00 11.94
N PHE A 59 -1.49 -4.10 12.92
CA PHE A 59 -2.17 -4.23 14.22
C PHE A 59 -3.69 -4.14 14.13
N SER A 60 -4.24 -3.71 13.00
CA SER A 60 -5.69 -3.64 12.78
C SER A 60 -6.02 -3.55 11.29
N THR A 61 -7.13 -4.18 10.88
CA THR A 61 -7.68 -4.07 9.52
C THR A 61 -8.39 -2.74 9.27
N TYR A 62 -8.68 -1.98 10.31
CA TYR A 62 -9.47 -0.73 10.25
C TYR A 62 -8.64 0.53 10.49
N ALA A 63 -7.56 0.41 11.25
CA ALA A 63 -6.75 1.55 11.65
C ALA A 63 -5.80 2.03 10.55
N GLY A 64 -5.48 3.32 10.58
CA GLY A 64 -4.45 3.94 9.74
C GLY A 64 -3.11 4.09 10.46
N ASN A 65 -2.03 4.13 9.68
CA ASN A 65 -0.66 4.24 10.19
C ASN A 65 -0.37 5.66 10.69
N PRO A 66 -0.07 5.86 11.97
CA PRO A 66 0.22 7.17 12.53
C PRO A 66 1.42 7.88 11.90
N TYR A 67 2.33 7.13 11.27
CA TYR A 67 3.48 7.73 10.57
C TYR A 67 3.08 8.56 9.34
N PHE A 68 1.86 8.37 8.81
CA PHE A 68 1.36 9.15 7.68
C PHE A 68 0.73 10.49 8.07
N ILE A 69 0.58 10.77 9.37
CA ILE A 69 0.08 12.06 9.86
C ILE A 69 1.08 13.16 9.51
N ASP A 70 0.64 14.24 8.88
CA ASP A 70 1.47 15.40 8.62
C ASP A 70 1.72 16.20 9.91
N LEU A 71 3.00 16.40 10.26
CA LEU A 71 3.40 17.19 11.42
C LEU A 71 3.21 18.68 11.21
N GLU A 72 3.22 19.15 9.96
CA GLU A 72 3.01 20.56 9.64
C GLU A 72 1.59 21.01 10.00
N GLU A 73 0.56 20.17 9.73
CA GLU A 73 -0.82 20.47 10.19
C GLU A 73 -0.90 20.58 11.72
N LEU A 74 -0.06 19.84 12.48
CA LEU A 74 -0.02 19.94 13.94
C LEU A 74 0.66 21.24 14.41
N VAL A 75 1.62 21.76 13.65
CA VAL A 75 2.21 23.08 13.89
C VAL A 75 1.19 24.18 13.62
N GLU A 76 0.47 24.11 12.52
CA GLU A 76 -0.58 25.07 12.16
C GLU A 76 -1.73 25.07 13.17
N ALA A 77 -2.10 23.90 13.72
CA ALA A 77 -3.09 23.77 14.77
C ALA A 77 -2.60 24.27 16.15
N GLY A 78 -1.30 24.55 16.29
CA GLY A 78 -0.67 25.01 17.54
C GLY A 78 -0.47 23.90 18.58
N PHE A 79 -0.49 22.61 18.15
CA PHE A 79 -0.17 21.46 19.01
C PHE A 79 1.32 21.15 19.06
N LEU A 80 2.06 21.57 18.02
CA LEU A 80 3.53 21.50 17.97
C LEU A 80 4.09 22.88 17.61
N THR A 81 5.35 23.10 17.94
CA THR A 81 6.12 24.24 17.43
C THR A 81 7.01 23.78 16.29
N ARG A 82 7.33 24.70 15.37
CA ARG A 82 8.30 24.46 14.29
C ARG A 82 9.62 23.90 14.81
N LYS A 83 10.14 24.48 15.90
CA LYS A 83 11.38 24.07 16.54
C LYS A 83 11.35 22.61 17.04
N GLU A 84 10.24 22.14 17.60
CA GLU A 84 10.09 20.75 18.05
C GLU A 84 10.09 19.78 16.87
N VAL A 85 9.40 20.12 15.78
CA VAL A 85 9.37 19.30 14.57
C VAL A 85 10.75 19.24 13.90
N GLU A 86 11.46 20.36 13.79
CA GLU A 86 12.82 20.43 13.24
C GLU A 86 13.87 19.70 14.10
N ALA A 87 13.66 19.64 15.42
CA ALA A 87 14.52 18.90 16.34
C ALA A 87 14.28 17.38 16.34
N CYS A 88 13.16 16.91 15.77
CA CYS A 88 12.83 15.49 15.69
C CYS A 88 13.74 14.77 14.68
N ASP A 89 14.62 13.91 15.14
CA ASP A 89 15.45 13.06 14.25
C ASP A 89 14.65 11.85 13.75
N CYS A 90 13.86 12.06 12.71
CA CYS A 90 13.09 11.01 12.04
C CYS A 90 13.86 10.27 10.93
N GLY A 91 15.18 10.40 10.87
CA GLY A 91 16.03 9.89 9.80
C GLY A 91 16.39 10.99 8.78
N LYS A 92 17.61 10.92 8.25
CA LYS A 92 18.18 11.95 7.35
C LYS A 92 18.41 11.48 5.92
N ALA A 93 18.27 10.18 5.65
CA ALA A 93 18.47 9.63 4.32
C ALA A 93 17.29 10.05 3.42
N ALA A 94 17.61 10.65 2.27
CA ALA A 94 16.59 11.15 1.37
C ALA A 94 15.77 10.03 0.72
N ARG A 95 16.41 8.87 0.43
CA ARG A 95 15.80 7.74 -0.28
C ARG A 95 15.55 6.51 0.59
N ASP A 96 15.71 6.63 1.92
CA ASP A 96 15.59 5.50 2.83
C ASP A 96 14.85 5.90 4.10
N ILE A 97 14.01 5.00 4.61
CA ILE A 97 13.24 5.19 5.83
C ILE A 97 13.96 4.50 6.98
N ASP A 98 14.15 5.23 8.08
CA ASP A 98 14.65 4.68 9.35
C ASP A 98 13.48 4.51 10.32
N TYR A 99 12.83 3.34 10.27
CA TYR A 99 11.68 3.04 11.13
C TYR A 99 12.01 3.05 12.62
N GLY A 100 13.25 2.69 12.99
CA GLY A 100 13.70 2.77 14.38
C GLY A 100 13.63 4.21 14.90
N LYS A 101 14.18 5.17 14.14
CA LYS A 101 14.09 6.60 14.48
C LYS A 101 12.66 7.15 14.48
N LEU A 102 11.82 6.69 13.58
CA LEU A 102 10.40 7.07 13.58
C LEU A 102 9.73 6.61 14.88
N TYR A 103 9.96 5.37 15.29
CA TYR A 103 9.40 4.84 16.52
C TYR A 103 9.92 5.59 17.75
N GLU A 104 11.24 5.78 17.85
CA GLU A 104 11.89 6.42 19.00
C GLU A 104 11.59 7.92 19.14
N ASN A 105 11.41 8.65 18.03
CA ASN A 105 11.33 10.11 18.08
C ASN A 105 9.98 10.66 17.64
N ARG A 106 9.34 10.10 16.63
CA ARG A 106 8.08 10.62 16.08
C ARG A 106 6.89 10.30 16.99
N MET A 107 6.82 9.11 17.58
CA MET A 107 5.73 8.73 18.48
C MET A 107 5.70 9.59 19.75
N PRO A 108 6.83 9.86 20.45
CA PRO A 108 6.85 10.83 21.55
C PRO A 108 6.42 12.23 21.15
N LEU A 109 6.78 12.70 19.94
CA LEU A 109 6.34 14.01 19.44
C LEU A 109 4.82 14.07 19.22
N LEU A 110 4.23 13.02 18.65
CA LEU A 110 2.78 12.89 18.50
C LEU A 110 2.07 12.83 19.85
N LYS A 111 2.67 12.19 20.87
CA LYS A 111 2.14 12.15 22.24
C LYS A 111 2.15 13.53 22.89
N LEU A 112 3.20 14.32 22.69
CA LEU A 112 3.26 15.71 23.14
C LEU A 112 2.15 16.56 22.48
N ALA A 113 1.92 16.37 21.18
CA ALA A 113 0.84 17.06 20.46
C ALA A 113 -0.55 16.69 21.04
N TYR A 114 -0.77 15.40 21.32
CA TYR A 114 -2.00 14.93 21.93
C TYR A 114 -2.21 15.57 23.31
N GLU A 115 -1.20 15.60 24.17
CA GLU A 115 -1.31 16.21 25.51
C GLU A 115 -1.76 17.67 25.43
N ARG A 116 -1.23 18.43 24.48
CA ARG A 116 -1.65 19.82 24.24
C ARG A 116 -3.05 19.93 23.64
N SER A 117 -3.46 18.95 22.85
CA SER A 117 -4.82 18.93 22.28
C SER A 117 -5.91 18.78 23.35
N LEU A 118 -5.60 18.15 24.50
CA LEU A 118 -6.54 18.01 25.62
C LEU A 118 -6.94 19.37 26.23
N GLU A 119 -6.12 20.40 26.08
CA GLU A 119 -6.43 21.77 26.54
C GLU A 119 -7.43 22.49 25.60
N LYS A 120 -7.64 21.95 24.39
CA LYS A 120 -8.54 22.50 23.37
C LYS A 120 -9.46 21.40 22.83
N PRO A 121 -10.50 20.99 23.59
CA PRO A 121 -11.40 19.92 23.17
C PRO A 121 -12.02 20.19 21.80
N ASP A 122 -11.96 19.20 20.90
CA ASP A 122 -12.55 19.26 19.56
C ASP A 122 -13.82 18.40 19.52
N PRO A 123 -15.02 18.99 19.34
CA PRO A 123 -16.26 18.23 19.21
C PRO A 123 -16.25 17.23 18.03
N LYS A 124 -15.46 17.49 16.98
CA LYS A 124 -15.33 16.59 15.85
C LYS A 124 -14.57 15.32 16.24
N PHE A 125 -13.60 15.42 17.12
CA PHE A 125 -12.91 14.25 17.68
C PHE A 125 -13.89 13.36 18.45
N THR A 126 -14.72 13.94 19.33
CA THR A 126 -15.73 13.20 20.07
C THR A 126 -16.75 12.52 19.14
N ALA A 127 -17.21 13.23 18.11
CA ALA A 127 -18.12 12.67 17.11
C ALA A 127 -17.47 11.50 16.33
N PHE A 128 -16.23 11.68 15.91
CA PHE A 128 -15.45 10.63 15.22
C PHE A 128 -15.30 9.38 16.10
N TRP A 129 -14.96 9.54 17.37
CA TRP A 129 -14.84 8.41 18.30
C TRP A 129 -16.18 7.69 18.45
N THR A 130 -17.26 8.42 18.70
CA THR A 130 -18.60 7.84 18.87
C THR A 130 -19.05 7.07 17.61
N GLU A 131 -18.84 7.63 16.43
CA GLU A 131 -19.22 6.99 15.15
C GLU A 131 -18.43 5.70 14.88
N ASN A 132 -17.18 5.64 15.32
CA ASN A 132 -16.26 4.55 15.03
C ASN A 132 -15.97 3.65 16.25
N ALA A 133 -16.69 3.81 17.37
CA ALA A 133 -16.45 3.09 18.63
C ALA A 133 -16.46 1.57 18.48
N TRP A 134 -17.20 1.04 17.49
CA TRP A 134 -17.36 -0.39 17.21
C TRP A 134 -16.04 -1.14 16.89
N TRP A 135 -15.00 -0.44 16.41
CA TRP A 135 -13.67 -0.97 16.20
C TRP A 135 -12.61 -0.20 16.99
N LEU A 136 -12.83 1.10 17.15
CA LEU A 136 -11.84 2.04 17.67
C LEU A 136 -11.59 1.85 19.17
N ASP A 137 -12.62 1.45 19.93
CA ASP A 137 -12.50 1.14 21.37
C ASP A 137 -11.58 -0.06 21.61
N ASP A 138 -11.71 -1.11 20.81
CA ASP A 138 -10.85 -2.30 20.91
C ASP A 138 -9.44 -2.02 20.40
N TYR A 139 -9.30 -1.27 19.30
CA TYR A 139 -7.99 -0.87 18.79
C TYR A 139 -7.23 0.05 19.76
N GLY A 140 -7.89 1.08 20.28
CA GLY A 140 -7.26 2.01 21.23
C GLY A 140 -6.82 1.29 22.51
N LEU A 141 -7.68 0.42 23.04
CA LEU A 141 -7.34 -0.40 24.20
C LEU A 141 -6.20 -1.38 23.90
N PHE A 142 -6.24 -2.08 22.76
CA PHE A 142 -5.19 -3.00 22.31
C PHE A 142 -3.82 -2.31 22.30
N MET A 143 -3.73 -1.14 21.65
CA MET A 143 -2.48 -0.39 21.54
C MET A 143 -1.99 0.13 22.90
N ALA A 144 -2.89 0.63 23.76
CA ALA A 144 -2.53 1.09 25.09
C ALA A 144 -2.02 -0.07 25.97
N VAL A 145 -2.68 -1.22 25.93
CA VAL A 145 -2.23 -2.43 26.66
C VAL A 145 -0.90 -2.94 26.11
N LYS A 146 -0.72 -2.90 24.78
CA LYS A 146 0.54 -3.29 24.15
C LYS A 146 1.72 -2.45 24.65
N ASP A 147 1.55 -1.13 24.80
CA ASP A 147 2.56 -0.25 25.38
C ASP A 147 2.88 -0.61 26.83
N ILE A 148 1.86 -0.91 27.64
CA ILE A 148 2.02 -1.32 29.06
C ILE A 148 2.85 -2.60 29.16
N PHE A 149 2.66 -3.53 28.24
CA PHE A 149 3.43 -4.78 28.16
C PHE A 149 4.72 -4.68 27.32
N GLY A 150 5.22 -3.45 27.09
CA GLY A 150 6.51 -3.22 26.44
C GLY A 150 6.56 -3.62 24.95
N GLY A 151 5.42 -3.57 24.25
CA GLY A 151 5.32 -3.94 22.84
C GLY A 151 5.13 -5.44 22.59
N ASN A 152 5.07 -6.27 23.64
CA ASN A 152 4.89 -7.71 23.49
C ASN A 152 3.57 -8.04 22.79
N SER A 153 3.55 -9.16 22.05
CA SER A 153 2.35 -9.71 21.43
C SER A 153 1.29 -10.03 22.50
N TRP A 154 0.02 -9.85 22.16
CA TRP A 154 -1.10 -9.99 23.10
C TRP A 154 -1.22 -11.39 23.75
N ASP A 155 -0.71 -12.44 23.12
CA ASP A 155 -0.67 -13.79 23.70
C ASP A 155 0.32 -13.93 24.88
N GLN A 156 1.20 -12.94 25.06
CA GLN A 156 2.15 -12.84 26.18
C GLN A 156 1.66 -11.91 27.30
N TRP A 157 0.48 -11.28 27.17
CA TRP A 157 -0.09 -10.43 28.21
C TRP A 157 -0.59 -11.25 29.41
N ALA A 158 -0.89 -10.56 30.50
CA ALA A 158 -1.54 -11.17 31.66
C ALA A 158 -2.83 -11.89 31.23
N GLU A 159 -3.12 -13.01 31.87
CA GLU A 159 -4.21 -13.92 31.46
C GLU A 159 -5.56 -13.21 31.37
N ASP A 160 -5.88 -12.37 32.35
CA ASP A 160 -7.14 -11.67 32.48
C ASP A 160 -7.42 -10.75 31.29
N ILE A 161 -6.45 -9.93 30.87
CA ILE A 161 -6.61 -9.02 29.72
C ILE A 161 -6.40 -9.77 28.41
N ARG A 162 -5.55 -10.81 28.37
CA ARG A 162 -5.39 -11.66 27.20
C ARG A 162 -6.71 -12.33 26.79
N TYR A 163 -7.48 -12.78 27.77
CA TYR A 163 -8.81 -13.38 27.54
C TYR A 163 -9.96 -12.39 27.60
N ARG A 164 -9.68 -11.08 27.81
CA ARG A 164 -10.68 -10.00 27.85
C ARG A 164 -11.72 -10.20 28.95
N TRP A 165 -11.31 -10.64 30.15
CA TRP A 165 -12.24 -10.76 31.29
C TRP A 165 -12.83 -9.39 31.66
N ASP A 166 -14.10 -9.35 32.00
CA ASP A 166 -14.84 -8.10 32.24
C ASP A 166 -14.16 -7.18 33.25
N ASN A 167 -13.61 -7.74 34.35
CA ASN A 167 -12.89 -6.99 35.37
C ASN A 167 -11.60 -6.36 34.84
N ALA A 168 -10.83 -7.10 33.99
CA ALA A 168 -9.64 -6.58 33.34
C ALA A 168 -10.00 -5.52 32.30
N MET A 169 -11.01 -5.76 31.46
CA MET A 169 -11.50 -4.78 30.50
C MET A 169 -11.91 -3.47 31.18
N TRP A 170 -12.65 -3.56 32.29
CA TRP A 170 -13.02 -2.39 33.09
C TRP A 170 -11.80 -1.69 33.68
N TYR A 171 -10.87 -2.45 34.30
CA TYR A 171 -9.66 -1.92 34.91
C TYR A 171 -8.80 -1.14 33.90
N TYR A 172 -8.46 -1.73 32.76
CA TYR A 172 -7.60 -1.08 31.77
C TYR A 172 -8.30 0.10 31.10
N LYS A 173 -9.59 0.02 30.77
CA LYS A 173 -10.36 1.13 30.21
C LYS A 173 -10.43 2.32 31.17
N THR A 174 -10.54 2.07 32.47
CA THR A 174 -10.66 3.12 33.48
C THR A 174 -9.31 3.78 33.79
N ASN A 175 -8.26 2.97 34.01
CA ASN A 175 -6.98 3.48 34.51
C ASN A 175 -6.05 3.99 33.37
N TYR A 176 -6.30 3.61 32.13
CA TYR A 176 -5.48 3.98 30.96
C TYR A 176 -6.29 4.73 29.89
N SER A 177 -7.32 5.45 30.32
CA SER A 177 -8.19 6.20 29.41
C SER A 177 -7.45 7.27 28.59
N LYS A 178 -6.37 7.85 29.15
CA LYS A 178 -5.53 8.84 28.45
C LYS A 178 -4.71 8.18 27.33
N GLU A 179 -4.13 7.02 27.59
CA GLU A 179 -3.34 6.24 26.62
C GLU A 179 -4.25 5.72 25.49
N ILE A 180 -5.42 5.22 25.82
CA ILE A 180 -6.46 4.83 24.85
C ILE A 180 -6.84 6.03 23.99
N GLY A 181 -7.14 7.17 24.63
CA GLY A 181 -7.49 8.41 23.95
C GLY A 181 -6.40 8.90 22.98
N PHE A 182 -5.12 8.68 23.31
CA PHE A 182 -4.01 8.99 22.41
C PHE A 182 -4.10 8.21 21.11
N TYR A 183 -4.27 6.89 21.17
CA TYR A 183 -4.37 6.07 19.95
C TYR A 183 -5.63 6.37 19.15
N VAL A 184 -6.74 6.66 19.81
CA VAL A 184 -7.98 7.10 19.16
C VAL A 184 -7.81 8.46 18.46
N TRP A 185 -7.09 9.39 19.12
CA TRP A 185 -6.82 10.72 18.53
C TRP A 185 -5.90 10.63 17.29
N LEU A 186 -4.90 9.73 17.31
CA LEU A 186 -4.08 9.47 16.14
C LEU A 186 -4.93 8.99 14.95
N GLN A 187 -5.93 8.15 15.20
CA GLN A 187 -6.84 7.72 14.14
C GLN A 187 -7.71 8.88 13.62
N TYR A 188 -8.19 9.73 14.52
CA TYR A 188 -8.93 10.94 14.13
C TYR A 188 -8.10 11.83 13.18
N LEU A 189 -6.84 12.08 13.50
CA LEU A 189 -5.93 12.86 12.65
C LEU A 189 -5.70 12.16 11.31
N PHE A 190 -5.35 10.87 11.35
CA PHE A 190 -5.12 10.09 10.16
C PHE A 190 -6.31 10.17 9.19
N PHE A 191 -7.51 9.84 9.65
CA PHE A 191 -8.70 9.84 8.80
C PHE A 191 -9.07 11.23 8.31
N THR A 192 -8.87 12.26 9.14
CA THR A 192 -9.14 13.65 8.74
C THR A 192 -8.22 14.08 7.61
N GLN A 193 -6.92 13.82 7.72
CA GLN A 193 -5.94 14.20 6.70
C GLN A 193 -6.07 13.34 5.44
N TRP A 194 -6.25 12.02 5.60
CA TRP A 194 -6.45 11.11 4.48
C TRP A 194 -7.67 11.47 3.64
N GLN A 195 -8.80 11.76 4.27
CA GLN A 195 -10.02 12.15 3.56
C GLN A 195 -9.84 13.45 2.77
N LYS A 196 -9.10 14.42 3.31
CA LYS A 196 -8.75 15.65 2.56
C LYS A 196 -7.93 15.33 1.31
N LEU A 197 -6.86 14.51 1.45
CA LEU A 197 -6.00 14.12 0.33
C LEU A 197 -6.76 13.30 -0.71
N LYS A 198 -7.54 12.30 -0.27
CA LYS A 198 -8.36 11.47 -1.17
C LYS A 198 -9.36 12.34 -1.94
N LYS A 199 -10.05 13.25 -1.24
CA LYS A 199 -10.98 14.19 -1.90
C LYS A 199 -10.27 15.04 -2.94
N TYR A 200 -9.09 15.58 -2.61
CA TYR A 200 -8.28 16.36 -3.55
C TYR A 200 -7.92 15.56 -4.80
N ALA A 201 -7.50 14.31 -4.65
CA ALA A 201 -7.23 13.41 -5.77
C ALA A 201 -8.49 13.16 -6.61
N ASN A 202 -9.62 12.89 -5.96
CA ASN A 202 -10.90 12.65 -6.67
C ASN A 202 -11.40 13.90 -7.40
N ASP A 203 -11.28 15.10 -6.80
CA ASP A 203 -11.65 16.38 -7.44
C ASP A 203 -10.82 16.64 -8.71
N LYS A 204 -9.59 16.12 -8.77
CA LYS A 204 -8.73 16.16 -9.98
C LYS A 204 -8.97 14.99 -10.96
N GLY A 205 -9.95 14.15 -10.67
CA GLY A 205 -10.34 13.01 -11.52
C GLY A 205 -9.47 11.77 -11.33
N LEU A 206 -8.59 11.74 -10.33
CA LEU A 206 -7.80 10.58 -9.94
C LEU A 206 -8.58 9.70 -8.95
N LYS A 207 -8.43 8.38 -9.09
CA LYS A 207 -8.96 7.40 -8.15
C LYS A 207 -7.80 6.69 -7.45
N ILE A 208 -8.02 6.31 -6.19
CA ILE A 208 -7.03 5.60 -5.40
C ILE A 208 -7.33 4.11 -5.42
N ILE A 209 -6.37 3.31 -5.87
CA ILE A 209 -6.39 1.86 -5.73
C ILE A 209 -5.67 1.53 -4.43
N GLY A 210 -6.43 1.07 -3.43
CA GLY A 210 -5.88 0.55 -2.19
C GLY A 210 -5.59 -0.94 -2.29
N ASP A 211 -4.89 -1.45 -1.28
CA ASP A 211 -4.49 -2.84 -1.18
C ASP A 211 -4.84 -3.41 0.19
N ILE A 212 -5.30 -4.66 0.23
CA ILE A 212 -5.57 -5.36 1.48
C ILE A 212 -5.05 -6.80 1.41
N PRO A 213 -4.33 -7.27 2.43
CA PRO A 213 -3.99 -8.68 2.52
C PRO A 213 -5.25 -9.51 2.82
N ILE A 214 -5.32 -10.73 2.28
CA ILE A 214 -6.40 -11.65 2.66
C ILE A 214 -6.38 -11.92 4.16
N TYR A 215 -5.20 -12.19 4.73
CA TYR A 215 -5.06 -12.51 6.15
C TYR A 215 -4.81 -11.27 7.01
N VAL A 216 -5.00 -11.43 8.31
CA VAL A 216 -4.65 -10.43 9.33
C VAL A 216 -3.46 -10.91 10.15
N ALA A 217 -2.72 -10.00 10.77
CA ALA A 217 -1.64 -10.37 11.67
C ALA A 217 -2.20 -11.05 12.93
N TYR A 218 -1.50 -12.08 13.44
CA TYR A 218 -1.88 -12.70 14.71
C TYR A 218 -1.83 -11.70 15.86
N ASP A 219 -0.78 -10.88 15.92
CA ASP A 219 -0.65 -9.80 16.87
C ASP A 219 -1.41 -8.56 16.39
N SER A 220 -2.73 -8.64 16.45
CA SER A 220 -3.65 -7.57 16.04
C SER A 220 -4.85 -7.45 16.96
N ALA A 221 -5.45 -6.27 16.98
CA ALA A 221 -6.72 -6.01 17.67
C ALA A 221 -7.83 -6.91 17.13
N ASP A 222 -7.82 -7.23 15.83
CA ASP A 222 -8.80 -8.09 15.18
C ASP A 222 -8.80 -9.50 15.78
N VAL A 223 -7.64 -10.13 15.92
CA VAL A 223 -7.52 -11.49 16.47
C VAL A 223 -7.76 -11.51 17.98
N TRP A 224 -7.25 -10.50 18.70
CA TRP A 224 -7.46 -10.39 20.15
C TRP A 224 -8.93 -10.15 20.51
N ALA A 225 -9.64 -9.29 19.74
CA ALA A 225 -11.03 -8.96 20.01
C ALA A 225 -12.00 -10.03 19.52
N HIS A 226 -11.70 -10.71 18.41
CA HIS A 226 -12.59 -11.64 17.71
C HIS A 226 -11.93 -12.99 17.43
N PRO A 227 -11.40 -13.69 18.44
CA PRO A 227 -10.69 -14.96 18.25
C PRO A 227 -11.57 -16.06 17.62
N GLU A 228 -12.90 -15.98 17.75
CA GLU A 228 -13.87 -16.89 17.14
C GLU A 228 -13.84 -16.89 15.61
N MET A 229 -13.33 -15.83 14.99
CA MET A 229 -13.20 -15.71 13.54
C MET A 229 -12.05 -16.56 12.96
N PHE A 230 -11.14 -17.05 13.82
CA PHE A 230 -9.88 -17.66 13.41
C PHE A 230 -9.75 -19.08 13.95
N GLN A 231 -8.92 -19.90 13.28
CA GLN A 231 -8.62 -21.27 13.70
C GLN A 231 -7.60 -21.27 14.86
N LEU A 232 -8.06 -20.93 16.04
CA LEU A 232 -7.27 -20.90 17.26
C LEU A 232 -7.70 -22.04 18.20
N ASP A 233 -6.74 -22.54 19.01
CA ASP A 233 -7.00 -23.50 20.07
C ASP A 233 -7.61 -22.85 21.32
N GLN A 234 -7.77 -23.61 22.40
CA GLN A 234 -8.32 -23.13 23.67
C GLN A 234 -7.42 -22.08 24.36
N GLU A 235 -6.12 -22.09 24.08
CA GLU A 235 -5.15 -21.09 24.55
C GLU A 235 -5.04 -19.90 23.59
N ARG A 236 -5.91 -19.82 22.58
CA ARG A 236 -5.94 -18.80 21.54
C ARG A 236 -4.68 -18.78 20.67
N LYS A 237 -3.98 -19.91 20.53
CA LYS A 237 -2.83 -20.07 19.64
C LYS A 237 -3.26 -20.69 18.32
N PRO A 238 -2.67 -20.28 17.18
CA PRO A 238 -2.94 -20.91 15.90
C PRO A 238 -2.48 -22.39 15.93
N ALA A 239 -3.36 -23.30 15.52
CA ALA A 239 -2.97 -24.69 15.25
C ALA A 239 -2.24 -24.82 13.91
N ALA A 240 -2.64 -24.00 12.95
CA ALA A 240 -2.02 -23.84 11.64
C ALA A 240 -2.01 -22.37 11.23
N VAL A 241 -1.09 -22.04 10.33
CA VAL A 241 -0.89 -20.68 9.82
C VAL A 241 -0.87 -20.64 8.30
N ALA A 242 -1.09 -19.48 7.74
CA ALA A 242 -1.09 -19.23 6.30
C ALA A 242 0.31 -19.19 5.72
N GLY A 243 0.41 -19.52 4.44
CA GLY A 243 1.61 -19.40 3.64
C GLY A 243 1.39 -19.87 2.20
N CYS A 244 2.48 -20.15 1.50
CA CYS A 244 2.49 -20.73 0.17
C CYS A 244 3.37 -21.98 0.11
N PRO A 245 3.04 -22.96 -0.74
CA PRO A 245 3.85 -24.16 -0.90
C PRO A 245 5.23 -23.84 -1.48
N PRO A 246 6.19 -24.77 -1.35
CA PRO A 246 7.41 -24.74 -2.13
C PRO A 246 7.14 -24.62 -3.63
N ASP A 247 7.92 -23.76 -4.31
CA ASP A 247 7.82 -23.51 -5.73
C ASP A 247 9.22 -23.33 -6.38
N GLY A 248 9.24 -22.90 -7.63
CA GLY A 248 10.49 -22.65 -8.36
C GLY A 248 11.30 -21.45 -7.85
N PHE A 249 10.74 -20.60 -6.99
CA PHE A 249 11.36 -19.42 -6.40
C PHE A 249 11.78 -19.65 -4.94
N SER A 250 11.05 -20.51 -4.20
CA SER A 250 11.33 -20.84 -2.80
C SER A 250 11.21 -22.33 -2.55
N ALA A 251 12.34 -23.01 -2.34
CA ALA A 251 12.38 -24.45 -2.04
C ALA A 251 11.68 -24.83 -0.72
N ASP A 252 11.61 -23.90 0.23
CA ASP A 252 10.96 -24.04 1.53
C ASP A 252 9.51 -23.51 1.55
N GLY A 253 9.06 -22.93 0.43
CA GLY A 253 7.82 -22.18 0.36
C GLY A 253 7.87 -20.87 1.16
N GLN A 254 6.71 -20.28 1.44
CA GLN A 254 6.59 -19.08 2.26
C GLN A 254 5.73 -19.37 3.49
N LEU A 255 6.24 -19.09 4.67
CA LEU A 255 5.53 -19.18 5.93
C LEU A 255 5.22 -17.76 6.40
N TRP A 256 3.95 -17.34 6.30
CA TRP A 256 3.54 -15.96 6.62
C TRP A 256 3.17 -15.79 8.10
N GLY A 257 2.78 -16.87 8.77
CA GLY A 257 2.47 -16.85 10.20
C GLY A 257 1.11 -16.28 10.58
N ASN A 258 0.32 -15.84 9.62
CA ASN A 258 -1.04 -15.32 9.85
C ASN A 258 -1.98 -16.45 10.27
N PRO A 259 -2.92 -16.25 11.22
CA PRO A 259 -3.94 -17.23 11.56
C PRO A 259 -4.90 -17.46 10.39
N LEU A 260 -5.35 -18.69 10.25
CA LEU A 260 -6.34 -19.07 9.24
C LEU A 260 -7.76 -18.72 9.72
N TYR A 261 -8.65 -18.39 8.78
CA TYR A 261 -10.04 -18.10 9.08
C TYR A 261 -10.83 -19.36 9.40
N ARG A 262 -11.77 -19.26 10.34
CA ARG A 262 -12.80 -20.28 10.59
C ARG A 262 -13.97 -20.05 9.64
N TRP A 263 -13.86 -20.52 8.40
CA TRP A 263 -14.81 -20.23 7.33
C TRP A 263 -16.23 -20.73 7.58
N ASP A 264 -16.41 -21.80 8.34
CA ASP A 264 -17.73 -22.26 8.81
C ASP A 264 -18.40 -21.24 9.73
N HIS A 265 -17.65 -20.64 10.65
CA HIS A 265 -18.15 -19.55 11.50
C HIS A 265 -18.52 -18.33 10.67
N HIS A 266 -17.65 -17.89 9.75
CA HIS A 266 -17.95 -16.76 8.86
C HIS A 266 -19.21 -17.01 8.02
N ARG A 267 -19.39 -18.21 7.46
CA ARG A 267 -20.60 -18.58 6.73
C ARG A 267 -21.84 -18.50 7.61
N ASN A 268 -21.78 -19.07 8.81
CA ASN A 268 -22.90 -19.11 9.76
C ASN A 268 -23.32 -17.71 10.23
N THR A 269 -22.40 -16.74 10.24
CA THR A 269 -22.67 -15.33 10.54
C THR A 269 -22.97 -14.50 9.28
N GLY A 270 -23.20 -15.13 8.13
CA GLY A 270 -23.48 -14.42 6.86
C GLY A 270 -22.32 -13.57 6.36
N TYR A 271 -21.09 -13.95 6.72
CA TYR A 271 -19.84 -13.24 6.37
C TYR A 271 -19.82 -11.79 6.87
N ASP A 272 -20.51 -11.44 7.94
CA ASP A 272 -20.65 -10.06 8.44
C ASP A 272 -19.30 -9.35 8.62
N TRP A 273 -18.29 -10.03 9.15
CA TRP A 273 -16.97 -9.45 9.34
C TRP A 273 -16.32 -9.06 8.00
N TRP A 274 -16.38 -9.94 6.99
CA TRP A 274 -15.84 -9.67 5.65
C TRP A 274 -16.59 -8.56 4.93
N VAL A 275 -17.92 -8.53 5.04
CA VAL A 275 -18.75 -7.46 4.48
C VAL A 275 -18.38 -6.12 5.12
N THR A 276 -18.21 -6.09 6.44
CA THR A 276 -17.78 -4.89 7.18
C THR A 276 -16.39 -4.44 6.74
N ARG A 277 -15.42 -5.38 6.64
CA ARG A 277 -14.05 -5.09 6.20
C ARG A 277 -14.04 -4.49 4.79
N ILE A 278 -14.72 -5.10 3.84
CA ILE A 278 -14.80 -4.58 2.46
C ILE A 278 -15.52 -3.23 2.41
N SER A 279 -16.61 -3.06 3.15
CA SER A 279 -17.31 -1.77 3.25
C SER A 279 -16.39 -0.67 3.78
N TRP A 280 -15.57 -0.97 4.80
CA TRP A 280 -14.59 -0.05 5.36
C TRP A 280 -13.50 0.33 4.35
N CYS A 281 -13.01 -0.62 3.57
CA CYS A 281 -12.02 -0.35 2.51
C CYS A 281 -12.52 0.71 1.52
N PHE A 282 -13.81 0.71 1.17
CA PHE A 282 -14.39 1.71 0.26
C PHE A 282 -14.63 3.10 0.90
N ARG A 283 -14.46 3.24 2.21
CA ARG A 283 -14.28 4.57 2.83
C ARG A 283 -12.87 5.12 2.59
N LEU A 284 -11.88 4.23 2.54
CA LEU A 284 -10.46 4.59 2.35
C LEU A 284 -10.09 4.73 0.87
N TYR A 285 -10.58 3.84 0.02
CA TYR A 285 -10.15 3.68 -1.37
C TYR A 285 -11.31 3.80 -2.35
N ASP A 286 -10.99 4.01 -3.63
CA ASP A 286 -11.97 4.02 -4.72
C ASP A 286 -12.04 2.66 -5.42
N VAL A 287 -10.93 1.92 -5.43
CA VAL A 287 -10.78 0.56 -5.93
C VAL A 287 -9.99 -0.22 -4.90
N VAL A 288 -10.27 -1.50 -4.71
CA VAL A 288 -9.58 -2.35 -3.73
C VAL A 288 -8.91 -3.53 -4.44
N ARG A 289 -7.58 -3.63 -4.36
CA ARG A 289 -6.87 -4.85 -4.71
C ARG A 289 -6.91 -5.79 -3.49
N ILE A 290 -7.35 -7.01 -3.70
CA ILE A 290 -7.27 -8.05 -2.67
C ILE A 290 -6.07 -8.93 -2.99
N ASP A 291 -5.09 -8.86 -2.10
CA ASP A 291 -3.88 -9.66 -2.16
C ASP A 291 -4.17 -11.13 -1.87
N HIS A 292 -3.50 -12.03 -2.60
CA HIS A 292 -3.66 -13.48 -2.51
C HIS A 292 -5.11 -13.97 -2.67
N PHE A 293 -5.82 -13.46 -3.70
CA PHE A 293 -7.23 -13.76 -3.95
C PHE A 293 -7.52 -15.26 -4.09
N ARG A 294 -6.55 -16.05 -4.59
CA ARG A 294 -6.68 -17.50 -4.68
C ARG A 294 -6.98 -18.19 -3.34
N GLY A 295 -6.56 -17.59 -2.22
CA GLY A 295 -6.79 -18.11 -0.87
C GLY A 295 -8.26 -18.23 -0.48
N PHE A 296 -9.18 -17.61 -1.23
CA PHE A 296 -10.62 -17.81 -1.06
C PHE A 296 -11.13 -19.09 -1.75
N ASP A 297 -10.45 -19.60 -2.77
CA ASP A 297 -10.77 -20.92 -3.37
C ASP A 297 -10.14 -22.03 -2.53
N GLU A 298 -8.82 -22.01 -2.42
CA GLU A 298 -8.04 -22.91 -1.57
C GLU A 298 -6.92 -22.13 -0.91
N TYR A 299 -6.79 -22.29 0.40
CA TYR A 299 -5.71 -21.71 1.18
C TYR A 299 -4.71 -22.77 1.63
N PHE A 300 -3.44 -22.37 1.76
CA PHE A 300 -2.38 -23.27 2.17
C PHE A 300 -2.20 -23.24 3.69
N SER A 301 -2.49 -24.37 4.34
CA SER A 301 -2.49 -24.56 5.79
C SER A 301 -1.18 -25.21 6.21
N ILE A 302 -0.39 -24.52 7.04
CA ILE A 302 0.92 -24.97 7.51
C ILE A 302 0.82 -25.20 9.02
N PRO A 303 1.25 -26.39 9.56
CA PRO A 303 1.27 -26.59 11.01
C PRO A 303 2.05 -25.48 11.73
N ALA A 304 1.46 -24.81 12.72
CA ALA A 304 2.03 -23.63 13.36
C ALA A 304 3.41 -23.86 14.03
N LYS A 305 3.76 -25.11 14.34
CA LYS A 305 5.07 -25.51 14.89
C LYS A 305 6.19 -25.60 13.86
N ASP A 306 5.83 -25.64 12.56
CA ASP A 306 6.80 -25.81 11.49
C ASP A 306 7.54 -24.51 11.20
N LYS A 307 8.78 -24.63 10.75
CA LYS A 307 9.63 -23.47 10.40
C LYS A 307 9.64 -23.16 8.90
N THR A 308 9.09 -24.05 8.09
CA THR A 308 8.98 -23.94 6.64
C THR A 308 7.59 -24.36 6.19
N ALA A 309 7.23 -24.05 4.96
CA ALA A 309 5.93 -24.42 4.39
C ALA A 309 5.87 -25.83 3.81
N VAL A 310 6.94 -26.61 3.89
CA VAL A 310 7.07 -27.93 3.22
C VAL A 310 5.98 -28.94 3.61
N ASN A 311 5.54 -28.95 4.88
CA ASN A 311 4.52 -29.87 5.39
C ASN A 311 3.10 -29.32 5.32
N GLY A 312 2.90 -28.18 4.65
CA GLY A 312 1.57 -27.62 4.45
C GLY A 312 0.71 -28.43 3.48
N HIS A 313 -0.58 -28.15 3.50
CA HIS A 313 -1.56 -28.74 2.60
C HIS A 313 -2.66 -27.75 2.24
N TRP A 314 -3.35 -28.01 1.12
CA TRP A 314 -4.44 -27.17 0.66
C TRP A 314 -5.75 -27.52 1.37
N GLU A 315 -6.47 -26.48 1.78
CA GLU A 315 -7.81 -26.56 2.36
C GLU A 315 -8.77 -25.66 1.58
N LYS A 316 -10.06 -26.04 1.56
CA LYS A 316 -11.10 -25.30 0.84
C LYS A 316 -11.46 -23.99 1.55
N GLY A 317 -11.44 -22.90 0.80
CA GLY A 317 -11.96 -21.60 1.22
C GLY A 317 -13.47 -21.45 0.98
N PRO A 318 -14.02 -20.24 1.19
CA PRO A 318 -15.45 -19.95 0.99
C PRO A 318 -15.85 -19.89 -0.50
N GLY A 319 -14.88 -19.81 -1.40
CA GLY A 319 -15.12 -19.72 -2.84
C GLY A 319 -15.89 -18.47 -3.24
N ILE A 320 -16.62 -18.59 -4.34
CA ILE A 320 -17.42 -17.49 -4.91
C ILE A 320 -18.58 -17.05 -3.99
N GLU A 321 -19.03 -17.90 -3.05
CA GLU A 321 -20.14 -17.59 -2.14
C GLU A 321 -19.91 -16.31 -1.36
N LEU A 322 -18.69 -16.09 -0.83
CA LEU A 322 -18.32 -14.85 -0.13
C LEU A 322 -18.57 -13.61 -0.99
N PHE A 323 -18.12 -13.63 -2.24
CA PHE A 323 -18.24 -12.48 -3.15
C PHE A 323 -19.68 -12.26 -3.62
N GLN A 324 -20.48 -13.31 -3.73
CA GLN A 324 -21.93 -13.21 -3.97
C GLN A 324 -22.63 -12.51 -2.79
N VAL A 325 -22.26 -12.83 -1.55
CA VAL A 325 -22.81 -12.17 -0.36
C VAL A 325 -22.35 -10.71 -0.31
N ILE A 326 -21.06 -10.42 -0.55
CA ILE A 326 -20.55 -9.04 -0.60
C ILE A 326 -21.32 -8.22 -1.64
N LYS A 327 -21.48 -8.76 -2.86
CA LYS A 327 -22.26 -8.10 -3.93
C LYS A 327 -23.73 -7.90 -3.57
N ALA A 328 -24.35 -8.89 -2.94
CA ALA A 328 -25.76 -8.79 -2.52
C ALA A 328 -25.97 -7.70 -1.44
N ARG A 329 -25.00 -7.53 -0.53
CA ARG A 329 -25.12 -6.60 0.60
C ARG A 329 -24.58 -5.20 0.31
N LEU A 330 -23.53 -5.07 -0.49
CA LEU A 330 -22.86 -3.79 -0.76
C LEU A 330 -23.07 -3.27 -2.18
N GLY A 331 -23.70 -4.05 -3.08
CA GLY A 331 -23.74 -3.76 -4.51
C GLY A 331 -22.42 -4.10 -5.21
N GLU A 332 -22.35 -3.81 -6.51
CA GLU A 332 -21.10 -3.94 -7.27
C GLU A 332 -20.01 -3.04 -6.69
N LYS A 333 -18.83 -3.62 -6.48
CA LYS A 333 -17.67 -2.90 -5.96
C LYS A 333 -16.48 -3.09 -6.90
N PRO A 334 -15.70 -2.03 -7.18
CA PRO A 334 -14.51 -2.13 -8.00
C PRO A 334 -13.38 -2.81 -7.22
N ILE A 335 -13.27 -4.12 -7.37
CA ILE A 335 -12.26 -4.98 -6.74
C ILE A 335 -11.33 -5.53 -7.83
N ILE A 336 -10.04 -5.60 -7.56
CA ILE A 336 -9.02 -6.26 -8.36
C ILE A 336 -8.63 -7.54 -7.64
N ALA A 337 -8.67 -8.67 -8.34
CA ALA A 337 -8.27 -9.96 -7.81
C ALA A 337 -6.79 -10.21 -8.11
N GLU A 338 -5.95 -10.31 -7.07
CA GLU A 338 -4.57 -10.76 -7.25
C GLU A 338 -4.55 -12.29 -7.34
N ASP A 339 -4.38 -12.80 -8.57
CA ASP A 339 -4.37 -14.21 -8.93
C ASP A 339 -2.99 -14.68 -9.43
N LEU A 340 -1.92 -14.09 -8.91
CA LEU A 340 -0.55 -14.43 -9.30
C LEU A 340 -0.09 -15.78 -8.68
N GLY A 341 0.94 -16.37 -9.24
CA GLY A 341 1.53 -17.63 -8.79
C GLY A 341 0.83 -18.87 -9.35
N TYR A 342 0.67 -19.92 -8.53
CA TYR A 342 0.07 -21.18 -8.97
C TYR A 342 -1.46 -21.07 -9.11
N VAL A 343 -1.95 -20.91 -10.32
CA VAL A 343 -3.38 -20.71 -10.61
C VAL A 343 -4.02 -21.99 -11.14
N THR A 344 -4.98 -22.53 -10.39
CA THR A 344 -5.78 -23.70 -10.78
C THR A 344 -6.99 -23.29 -11.64
N ASP A 345 -7.63 -24.26 -12.31
CA ASP A 345 -8.85 -23.99 -13.06
C ASP A 345 -10.01 -23.53 -12.18
N THR A 346 -10.04 -23.94 -10.90
CA THR A 346 -11.03 -23.48 -9.93
C THR A 346 -10.83 -22.02 -9.56
N VAL A 347 -9.59 -21.57 -9.38
CA VAL A 347 -9.24 -20.16 -9.17
C VAL A 347 -9.63 -19.30 -10.39
N ARG A 348 -9.24 -19.74 -11.62
CA ARG A 348 -9.64 -19.05 -12.86
C ARG A 348 -11.15 -18.90 -12.98
N ARG A 349 -11.89 -19.97 -12.64
CA ARG A 349 -13.35 -19.94 -12.64
C ARG A 349 -13.89 -18.96 -11.62
N MET A 350 -13.40 -18.97 -10.39
CA MET A 350 -13.82 -18.05 -9.32
C MET A 350 -13.59 -16.58 -9.71
N VAL A 351 -12.41 -16.25 -10.26
CA VAL A 351 -12.10 -14.89 -10.75
C VAL A 351 -13.08 -14.51 -11.87
N LYS A 352 -13.30 -15.40 -12.84
CA LYS A 352 -14.25 -15.13 -13.94
C LYS A 352 -15.70 -14.94 -13.45
N GLU A 353 -16.16 -15.78 -12.51
CA GLU A 353 -17.51 -15.69 -11.95
C GLU A 353 -17.70 -14.43 -11.07
N SER A 354 -16.64 -13.97 -10.41
CA SER A 354 -16.68 -12.70 -9.65
C SER A 354 -16.83 -11.48 -10.56
N GLY A 355 -16.37 -11.57 -11.81
CA GLY A 355 -16.30 -10.44 -12.74
C GLY A 355 -15.17 -9.46 -12.47
N TYR A 356 -14.33 -9.73 -11.47
CA TYR A 356 -13.22 -8.86 -11.10
C TYR A 356 -12.07 -8.97 -12.11
N PRO A 357 -11.41 -7.85 -12.47
CA PRO A 357 -10.19 -7.91 -13.25
C PRO A 357 -9.10 -8.66 -12.48
N ASN A 358 -8.39 -9.53 -13.19
CA ASN A 358 -7.20 -10.20 -12.70
C ASN A 358 -5.93 -9.37 -12.96
N MET A 359 -4.77 -9.86 -12.50
CA MET A 359 -3.50 -9.18 -12.67
C MET A 359 -2.63 -9.86 -13.72
N LYS A 360 -1.92 -9.06 -14.52
CA LYS A 360 -0.92 -9.49 -15.50
C LYS A 360 0.40 -8.77 -15.24
N VAL A 361 1.42 -9.51 -14.84
CA VAL A 361 2.75 -8.99 -14.50
C VAL A 361 3.74 -9.38 -15.59
N LEU A 362 4.30 -8.39 -16.29
CA LEU A 362 5.15 -8.61 -17.45
C LEU A 362 6.43 -9.37 -17.12
N GLU A 363 7.02 -9.18 -15.95
CA GLU A 363 8.24 -9.90 -15.52
C GLU A 363 8.07 -11.43 -15.53
N PHE A 364 6.85 -11.95 -15.45
CA PHE A 364 6.59 -13.39 -15.51
C PHE A 364 6.54 -13.94 -16.94
N ALA A 365 6.60 -13.09 -17.97
CA ALA A 365 6.41 -13.46 -19.37
C ALA A 365 7.61 -14.16 -20.03
N PHE A 366 8.80 -14.07 -19.47
CA PHE A 366 10.05 -14.49 -20.14
C PHE A 366 10.84 -15.53 -19.34
N ASP A 367 10.14 -16.41 -18.60
CA ASP A 367 10.79 -17.52 -17.90
C ASP A 367 11.17 -18.63 -18.86
N SER A 368 12.47 -18.87 -19.04
CA SER A 368 13.01 -19.90 -19.95
C SER A 368 12.72 -21.33 -19.49
N ARG A 369 12.28 -21.52 -18.23
CA ARG A 369 11.91 -22.83 -17.66
C ARG A 369 10.48 -23.23 -18.00
N ASP A 370 9.63 -22.25 -18.30
CA ASP A 370 8.21 -22.47 -18.55
C ASP A 370 7.88 -22.38 -20.04
N SER A 371 7.59 -23.54 -20.63
CA SER A 371 7.18 -23.64 -22.03
C SER A 371 5.68 -23.38 -22.25
N SER A 372 4.86 -23.29 -21.19
CA SER A 372 3.40 -23.25 -21.30
C SER A 372 2.72 -22.10 -20.56
N GLY A 373 3.25 -21.64 -19.42
CA GLY A 373 2.61 -20.63 -18.57
C GLY A 373 3.06 -19.18 -18.80
N ALA A 374 4.31 -18.97 -19.21
CA ALA A 374 4.84 -17.64 -19.52
C ALA A 374 4.04 -16.93 -20.63
N GLY A 375 3.42 -17.70 -21.53
CA GLY A 375 2.55 -17.18 -22.59
C GLY A 375 1.37 -16.36 -22.08
N ASP A 376 0.82 -16.68 -20.92
CA ASP A 376 -0.32 -15.97 -20.31
C ASP A 376 0.05 -14.53 -19.87
N TYR A 377 1.33 -14.26 -19.65
CA TYR A 377 1.85 -12.96 -19.24
C TYR A 377 2.44 -12.13 -20.38
N LEU A 378 2.46 -12.65 -21.61
CA LEU A 378 2.86 -11.89 -22.78
C LEU A 378 1.76 -10.89 -23.17
N PRO A 379 2.04 -9.59 -23.35
CA PRO A 379 1.03 -8.55 -23.55
C PRO A 379 0.03 -8.76 -24.69
N HIS A 380 0.41 -9.51 -25.73
CA HIS A 380 -0.48 -9.83 -26.84
C HIS A 380 -1.50 -10.93 -26.52
N ASN A 381 -1.36 -11.64 -25.39
CA ASN A 381 -2.29 -12.66 -24.90
C ASN A 381 -3.21 -12.15 -23.79
N TYR A 382 -3.09 -10.88 -23.38
CA TYR A 382 -3.95 -10.36 -22.32
C TYR A 382 -5.41 -10.30 -22.74
N GLU A 383 -6.29 -10.47 -21.75
CA GLU A 383 -7.71 -10.16 -21.88
C GLU A 383 -7.96 -8.67 -21.58
N HIS A 384 -9.10 -8.13 -22.01
CA HIS A 384 -9.47 -6.75 -21.69
C HIS A 384 -9.67 -6.53 -20.20
N ASN A 385 -10.45 -7.39 -19.55
CA ASN A 385 -10.76 -7.29 -18.12
C ASN A 385 -9.58 -7.74 -17.25
N CYS A 386 -8.45 -7.04 -17.36
CA CYS A 386 -7.30 -7.26 -16.49
C CYS A 386 -6.60 -5.95 -16.16
N VAL A 387 -5.73 -5.99 -15.14
CA VAL A 387 -4.81 -4.91 -14.80
C VAL A 387 -3.40 -5.37 -15.14
N ALA A 388 -2.75 -4.66 -16.06
CA ALA A 388 -1.39 -4.97 -16.51
C ALA A 388 -0.36 -4.16 -15.71
N TYR A 389 0.72 -4.82 -15.32
CA TYR A 389 1.86 -4.26 -14.60
C TYR A 389 3.16 -4.61 -15.31
N THR A 390 4.19 -3.79 -15.21
CA THR A 390 5.57 -4.21 -15.49
C THR A 390 6.05 -5.16 -14.39
N GLY A 391 5.92 -4.75 -13.15
CA GLY A 391 6.12 -5.47 -11.90
C GLY A 391 5.24 -4.87 -10.82
N THR A 392 5.14 -5.50 -9.66
CA THR A 392 4.47 -4.99 -8.46
C THR A 392 5.50 -4.50 -7.43
N HIS A 393 5.06 -4.17 -6.22
CA HIS A 393 5.94 -3.84 -5.09
C HIS A 393 6.79 -5.03 -4.61
N ASP A 394 6.41 -6.27 -4.95
CA ASP A 394 7.13 -7.51 -4.60
C ASP A 394 8.16 -7.91 -5.66
N ASN A 395 8.02 -7.37 -6.86
CA ASN A 395 8.93 -7.63 -7.96
C ASN A 395 10.19 -6.76 -7.89
N GLU A 396 11.13 -7.05 -8.74
CA GLU A 396 12.27 -6.16 -9.02
C GLU A 396 11.77 -4.91 -9.75
N THR A 397 12.61 -3.89 -9.89
CA THR A 397 12.36 -2.87 -10.92
C THR A 397 12.62 -3.51 -12.30
N ILE A 398 11.95 -3.05 -13.34
CA ILE A 398 12.11 -3.66 -14.68
C ILE A 398 13.56 -3.60 -15.18
N LEU A 399 14.33 -2.58 -14.84
CA LEU A 399 15.76 -2.49 -15.15
C LEU A 399 16.59 -3.46 -14.30
N GLY A 400 16.26 -3.56 -13.02
CA GLY A 400 16.87 -4.53 -12.09
C GLY A 400 16.62 -5.95 -12.54
N TRP A 401 15.37 -6.29 -12.88
CA TRP A 401 14.98 -7.58 -13.41
C TRP A 401 15.75 -7.94 -14.70
N LEU A 402 15.83 -7.05 -15.69
CA LEU A 402 16.66 -7.26 -16.89
C LEU A 402 18.14 -7.50 -16.54
N SER A 403 18.59 -7.09 -15.37
CA SER A 403 19.97 -7.25 -14.94
C SER A 403 20.21 -8.57 -14.19
N SER A 404 19.16 -9.16 -13.61
CA SER A 404 19.19 -10.38 -12.80
C SER A 404 18.85 -11.65 -13.59
N ILE A 405 18.00 -11.56 -14.62
CA ILE A 405 17.58 -12.70 -15.43
C ILE A 405 18.73 -13.27 -16.30
N LYS A 406 18.56 -14.51 -16.75
CA LYS A 406 19.55 -15.22 -17.55
C LYS A 406 19.78 -14.56 -18.91
N PRO A 407 20.97 -14.72 -19.52
CA PRO A 407 21.24 -14.18 -20.85
C PRO A 407 20.26 -14.64 -21.93
N GLU A 408 19.80 -15.89 -21.89
CA GLU A 408 18.79 -16.42 -22.82
C GLU A 408 17.43 -15.72 -22.66
N GLU A 409 17.02 -15.38 -21.45
CA GLU A 409 15.78 -14.64 -21.17
C GLU A 409 15.89 -13.19 -21.68
N VAL A 410 17.06 -12.55 -21.51
CA VAL A 410 17.32 -11.24 -22.13
C VAL A 410 17.23 -11.32 -23.66
N GLN A 411 17.68 -12.42 -24.27
CA GLN A 411 17.53 -12.60 -25.72
C GLN A 411 16.07 -12.79 -26.13
N MET A 412 15.26 -13.49 -25.31
CA MET A 412 13.81 -13.58 -25.56
C MET A 412 13.16 -12.20 -25.54
N VAL A 413 13.49 -11.36 -24.55
CA VAL A 413 13.02 -9.95 -24.47
C VAL A 413 13.43 -9.17 -25.71
N ARG A 414 14.70 -9.28 -26.13
CA ARG A 414 15.24 -8.61 -27.34
C ARG A 414 14.49 -9.02 -28.60
N ALA A 415 14.25 -10.31 -28.76
CA ALA A 415 13.51 -10.86 -29.89
C ALA A 415 12.06 -10.39 -29.90
N TYR A 416 11.38 -10.43 -28.72
CA TYR A 416 10.01 -10.00 -28.58
C TYR A 416 9.82 -8.51 -28.92
N LEU A 417 10.73 -7.66 -28.46
CA LEU A 417 10.71 -6.22 -28.70
C LEU A 417 11.26 -5.83 -30.10
N ASN A 418 11.86 -6.77 -30.84
CA ASN A 418 12.62 -6.50 -32.05
C ASN A 418 13.74 -5.45 -31.83
N ARG A 419 14.50 -5.63 -30.74
CA ARG A 419 15.60 -4.74 -30.30
C ARG A 419 16.88 -5.55 -30.01
N PRO A 420 17.57 -6.04 -31.03
CA PRO A 420 18.65 -7.03 -30.86
C PRO A 420 19.92 -6.50 -30.19
N THR A 421 20.19 -5.20 -30.27
CA THR A 421 21.47 -4.60 -29.83
C THR A 421 21.33 -3.52 -28.77
N GLU A 422 20.11 -3.15 -28.38
CA GLU A 422 19.84 -2.03 -27.47
C GLU A 422 20.34 -2.28 -26.03
N SER A 423 20.63 -1.22 -25.30
CA SER A 423 20.99 -1.29 -23.87
C SER A 423 19.81 -1.79 -23.02
N LYS A 424 20.08 -2.27 -21.80
CA LYS A 424 19.04 -2.69 -20.85
C LYS A 424 18.11 -1.52 -20.48
N GLN A 425 18.61 -0.30 -20.41
CA GLN A 425 17.82 0.90 -20.16
C GLN A 425 16.77 1.12 -21.26
N VAL A 426 17.17 0.97 -22.52
CA VAL A 426 16.25 1.08 -23.67
C VAL A 426 15.24 -0.07 -23.63
N LEU A 427 15.68 -1.31 -23.35
CA LEU A 427 14.77 -2.44 -23.22
C LEU A 427 13.76 -2.25 -22.08
N ALA A 428 14.18 -1.71 -20.94
CA ALA A 428 13.28 -1.39 -19.81
C ALA A 428 12.19 -0.39 -20.23
N SER A 429 12.59 0.71 -20.88
CA SER A 429 11.64 1.70 -21.41
C SER A 429 10.68 1.12 -22.45
N GLU A 430 11.17 0.23 -23.34
CA GLU A 430 10.34 -0.46 -24.33
C GLU A 430 9.37 -1.46 -23.69
N LEU A 431 9.75 -2.13 -22.59
CA LEU A 431 8.85 -3.01 -21.83
C LEU A 431 7.74 -2.20 -21.15
N VAL A 432 8.06 -1.05 -20.53
CA VAL A 432 7.04 -0.11 -20.00
C VAL A 432 6.07 0.28 -21.12
N ARG A 433 6.59 0.74 -22.26
CA ARG A 433 5.78 1.08 -23.44
C ARG A 433 4.90 -0.08 -23.90
N THR A 434 5.44 -1.29 -23.94
CA THR A 434 4.72 -2.48 -24.39
C THR A 434 3.59 -2.86 -23.44
N THR A 435 3.79 -2.71 -22.12
CA THR A 435 2.73 -2.91 -21.12
C THR A 435 1.60 -1.89 -21.30
N ILE A 436 1.94 -0.61 -21.50
CA ILE A 436 0.96 0.45 -21.76
C ILE A 436 0.21 0.20 -23.10
N ALA A 437 0.89 -0.33 -24.11
CA ALA A 437 0.32 -0.65 -25.43
C ALA A 437 -0.64 -1.85 -25.39
N SER A 438 -0.57 -2.72 -24.37
CA SER A 438 -1.40 -3.93 -24.24
C SER A 438 -2.90 -3.64 -24.31
N VAL A 439 -3.72 -4.67 -24.55
CA VAL A 439 -5.18 -4.55 -24.62
C VAL A 439 -5.85 -4.42 -23.24
N ALA A 440 -5.12 -4.58 -22.15
CA ALA A 440 -5.65 -4.48 -20.78
C ALA A 440 -6.44 -3.18 -20.57
N ASP A 441 -7.59 -3.24 -19.93
CA ASP A 441 -8.41 -2.08 -19.62
C ASP A 441 -7.68 -1.10 -18.68
N THR A 442 -6.89 -1.61 -17.75
CA THR A 442 -6.09 -0.81 -16.83
C THR A 442 -4.61 -1.21 -16.91
N CYS A 443 -3.72 -0.22 -16.86
CA CYS A 443 -2.28 -0.44 -16.79
C CYS A 443 -1.69 0.38 -15.64
N ILE A 444 -1.00 -0.27 -14.72
CA ILE A 444 -0.35 0.35 -13.57
C ILE A 444 1.16 0.12 -13.65
N ILE A 445 1.94 1.18 -13.64
CA ILE A 445 3.39 1.12 -13.71
C ILE A 445 3.98 1.63 -12.39
N PRO A 446 4.91 0.90 -11.73
CA PRO A 446 5.70 1.45 -10.63
C PRO A 446 6.46 2.70 -11.06
N ILE A 447 6.49 3.73 -10.23
CA ILE A 447 7.20 4.98 -10.58
C ILE A 447 8.69 4.74 -10.86
N GLN A 448 9.29 3.75 -10.20
CA GLN A 448 10.68 3.36 -10.40
C GLN A 448 10.98 2.98 -11.86
N ASP A 449 10.02 2.34 -12.52
CA ASP A 449 10.18 1.89 -13.90
C ASP A 449 10.10 3.06 -14.89
N TYR A 450 9.25 4.06 -14.62
CA TYR A 450 9.26 5.31 -15.38
C TYR A 450 10.55 6.12 -15.18
N LEU A 451 11.15 6.04 -13.99
CA LEU A 451 12.41 6.68 -13.67
C LEU A 451 13.63 5.90 -14.18
N GLY A 452 13.44 4.65 -14.63
CA GLY A 452 14.54 3.77 -15.08
C GLY A 452 15.52 3.41 -13.96
N LEU A 453 15.03 3.24 -12.73
CA LEU A 453 15.84 2.89 -11.57
C LEU A 453 16.09 1.38 -11.50
N ASP A 454 17.23 1.00 -10.93
CA ASP A 454 17.61 -0.39 -10.67
C ASP A 454 17.06 -0.90 -9.33
N ASN A 455 17.49 -2.11 -8.92
CA ASN A 455 17.04 -2.77 -7.70
C ASN A 455 17.39 -2.04 -6.38
N SER A 456 18.19 -0.99 -6.41
CA SER A 456 18.37 -0.12 -5.25
C SER A 456 17.09 0.62 -4.87
N ALA A 457 16.13 0.71 -5.80
CA ALA A 457 14.81 1.28 -5.60
C ALA A 457 13.70 0.23 -5.37
N ARG A 458 14.02 -1.03 -5.20
CA ARG A 458 13.04 -2.09 -4.91
C ARG A 458 12.36 -1.86 -3.57
N ILE A 459 11.05 -2.10 -3.50
CA ILE A 459 10.23 -1.88 -2.30
C ILE A 459 10.32 -3.07 -1.35
N ASN A 460 10.07 -4.27 -1.87
CA ASN A 460 10.02 -5.49 -1.07
C ASN A 460 10.81 -6.63 -1.73
N PHE A 461 11.49 -7.39 -0.88
CA PHE A 461 12.13 -8.64 -1.20
C PHE A 461 11.38 -9.75 -0.42
N PRO A 462 10.44 -10.48 -1.05
CA PRO A 462 9.64 -11.49 -0.36
C PRO A 462 10.49 -12.47 0.45
N SER A 463 9.98 -12.91 1.59
CA SER A 463 10.67 -13.82 2.53
C SER A 463 11.95 -13.27 3.19
N THR A 464 12.16 -11.94 3.18
CA THR A 464 13.27 -11.29 3.90
C THR A 464 12.75 -10.26 4.91
N LEU A 465 13.56 -9.93 5.91
CA LEU A 465 13.25 -8.95 6.95
C LEU A 465 14.35 -7.89 7.06
N GLY A 466 13.97 -6.69 7.49
CA GLY A 466 14.88 -5.61 7.92
C GLY A 466 15.38 -4.66 6.82
N THR A 467 15.16 -4.96 5.54
CA THR A 467 15.61 -4.13 4.41
C THR A 467 14.48 -3.66 3.50
N ASN A 468 13.25 -4.13 3.72
CA ASN A 468 12.08 -3.86 2.91
C ASN A 468 11.33 -2.60 3.33
N TRP A 469 10.46 -2.09 2.47
CA TRP A 469 9.49 -1.00 2.71
C TRP A 469 10.15 0.36 2.99
N ARG A 470 11.39 0.58 2.57
CA ARG A 470 12.23 1.72 2.97
C ARG A 470 12.46 2.73 1.87
N TRP A 471 12.37 2.33 0.59
CA TRP A 471 12.69 3.20 -0.53
C TRP A 471 11.72 4.38 -0.64
N ARG A 472 12.27 5.57 -1.00
CA ARG A 472 11.51 6.81 -1.19
C ARG A 472 11.91 7.56 -2.45
N LEU A 473 10.93 8.25 -3.04
CA LEU A 473 11.17 9.35 -3.99
C LEU A 473 11.89 10.52 -3.32
N ILE A 474 12.59 11.30 -4.12
CA ILE A 474 13.00 12.65 -3.77
C ILE A 474 12.30 13.66 -4.71
N LYS A 475 12.14 14.90 -4.25
CA LYS A 475 11.35 15.91 -4.98
C LYS A 475 11.87 16.15 -6.40
N SER A 476 13.19 16.09 -6.61
CA SER A 476 13.82 16.28 -7.93
C SER A 476 13.52 15.18 -8.95
N ASP A 477 12.98 14.04 -8.54
CA ASP A 477 12.57 12.96 -9.46
C ASP A 477 11.31 13.37 -10.25
N LEU A 478 10.44 14.19 -9.65
CA LEU A 478 9.13 14.57 -10.20
C LEU A 478 9.26 15.79 -11.11
N THR A 479 9.88 15.62 -12.26
CA THR A 479 10.06 16.71 -13.22
C THR A 479 8.87 16.84 -14.18
N LYS A 480 8.63 18.06 -14.66
CA LYS A 480 7.64 18.29 -15.73
C LYS A 480 7.95 17.48 -16.98
N ALA A 481 9.22 17.34 -17.34
CA ALA A 481 9.63 16.54 -18.50
C ALA A 481 9.25 15.06 -18.37
N LEU A 482 9.35 14.49 -17.16
CA LEU A 482 8.88 13.13 -16.88
C LEU A 482 7.36 13.04 -17.04
N ALA A 483 6.61 13.95 -16.43
CA ALA A 483 5.15 13.97 -16.55
C ALA A 483 4.69 14.09 -18.01
N ASP A 484 5.28 15.00 -18.78
CA ASP A 484 4.99 15.18 -20.21
C ASP A 484 5.31 13.92 -21.03
N SER A 485 6.42 13.22 -20.72
CA SER A 485 6.81 11.97 -21.38
C SER A 485 5.78 10.86 -21.09
N ILE A 486 5.39 10.69 -19.84
CA ILE A 486 4.36 9.70 -19.43
C ILE A 486 3.03 10.02 -20.12
N ARG A 487 2.58 11.29 -20.07
CA ARG A 487 1.34 11.72 -20.71
C ARG A 487 1.34 11.44 -22.21
N LYS A 488 2.42 11.82 -22.91
CA LYS A 488 2.56 11.57 -24.34
C LYS A 488 2.42 10.10 -24.69
N GLN A 489 3.04 9.22 -23.91
CA GLN A 489 2.97 7.78 -24.12
C GLN A 489 1.54 7.26 -23.91
N ASN A 490 0.84 7.73 -22.87
CA ASN A 490 -0.54 7.35 -22.59
C ASN A 490 -1.54 7.87 -23.63
N ILE A 491 -1.29 9.06 -24.22
CA ILE A 491 -2.10 9.59 -25.34
C ILE A 491 -1.98 8.68 -26.55
N VAL A 492 -0.76 8.29 -26.93
CA VAL A 492 -0.49 7.41 -28.11
C VAL A 492 -1.28 6.11 -28.02
N TYR A 493 -1.43 5.56 -26.80
CA TYR A 493 -2.11 4.28 -26.60
C TYR A 493 -3.56 4.42 -26.08
N GLY A 494 -4.16 5.63 -26.15
CA GLY A 494 -5.55 5.88 -25.82
C GLY A 494 -5.90 5.65 -24.35
N ARG A 495 -4.97 6.01 -23.43
CA ARG A 495 -5.14 5.87 -21.98
C ARG A 495 -5.32 7.22 -21.25
N VAL A 496 -5.45 8.32 -21.97
CA VAL A 496 -5.81 9.64 -21.42
C VAL A 496 -7.28 9.89 -21.73
N LYS A 497 -8.02 10.48 -20.80
CA LYS A 497 -9.43 10.83 -20.99
C LYS A 497 -9.56 11.91 -22.06
N TRP A 498 -10.64 11.82 -22.85
CA TRP A 498 -10.92 12.80 -23.92
C TRP A 498 -11.10 14.22 -23.37
N GLU A 499 -11.75 14.35 -22.23
CA GLU A 499 -11.96 15.63 -21.56
C GLU A 499 -10.62 16.32 -21.20
N ASP A 500 -9.66 15.53 -20.74
CA ASP A 500 -8.30 16.03 -20.38
C ASP A 500 -7.50 16.47 -21.63
N LEU A 501 -7.81 15.94 -22.83
CA LEU A 501 -7.20 16.37 -24.08
C LEU A 501 -7.78 17.71 -24.56
N GLN A 502 -9.07 17.94 -24.36
CA GLN A 502 -9.73 19.18 -24.74
C GLN A 502 -9.35 20.36 -23.82
N GLU A 503 -9.01 20.09 -22.56
CA GLU A 503 -8.50 21.13 -21.65
C GLU A 503 -7.16 21.72 -22.11
N ASP A 504 -6.29 20.90 -22.72
CA ASP A 504 -4.99 21.34 -23.27
C ASP A 504 -5.14 22.25 -24.51
N GLU A 505 -6.27 22.17 -25.24
CA GLU A 505 -6.55 22.98 -26.42
C GLU A 505 -7.19 24.33 -26.10
N LYS A 506 -7.61 24.56 -24.86
CA LYS A 506 -8.14 25.86 -24.45
C LYS A 506 -7.01 26.87 -24.35
N PRO A 507 -7.18 28.12 -24.89
CA PRO A 507 -6.20 29.17 -24.70
C PRO A 507 -6.02 29.39 -23.19
N LYS A 508 -4.77 29.36 -22.73
CA LYS A 508 -4.46 29.72 -21.35
C LYS A 508 -4.88 31.15 -21.09
N ASP A 509 -5.51 31.39 -19.95
CA ASP A 509 -5.91 32.70 -19.53
C ASP A 509 -4.62 33.58 -19.38
N PRO A 510 -4.55 34.76 -20.00
CA PRO A 510 -3.35 35.62 -19.93
C PRO A 510 -2.96 36.04 -18.51
N GLU A 511 -3.82 35.84 -17.53
CA GLU A 511 -3.51 36.09 -16.10
C GLU A 511 -2.71 34.96 -15.45
N GLU A 512 -2.85 33.71 -15.87
CA GLU A 512 -2.03 32.59 -15.36
C GLU A 512 -0.57 32.63 -15.85
N GLU A 513 -0.29 33.22 -17.01
CA GLU A 513 1.08 33.39 -17.50
C GLU A 513 1.88 34.44 -16.69
N LYS A 514 1.22 35.36 -16.01
CA LYS A 514 1.90 36.41 -15.23
C LYS A 514 2.36 35.93 -13.85
N GLU A 515 1.75 34.90 -13.28
CA GLU A 515 2.20 34.34 -11.99
C GLU A 515 3.44 33.44 -12.12
N THR A 516 3.68 32.87 -13.29
CA THR A 516 4.86 32.00 -13.53
C THR A 516 6.14 32.80 -13.90
N GLU A 517 6.04 34.08 -14.28
CA GLU A 517 7.20 34.92 -14.64
C GLU A 517 7.79 35.73 -13.48
N THR A 518 7.23 35.68 -12.27
CA THR A 518 7.71 36.47 -11.11
C THR A 518 8.62 35.70 -10.15
N GLU A 519 9.48 34.81 -10.62
CA GLU A 519 10.64 34.40 -9.83
C GLU A 519 11.79 35.40 -10.00
N PRO A 520 12.35 35.94 -8.92
CA PRO A 520 13.40 36.97 -9.03
C PRO A 520 14.70 36.32 -9.52
N LYS A 521 15.17 36.77 -10.69
CA LYS A 521 16.54 36.51 -11.14
C LYS A 521 17.52 37.01 -10.08
N GLN A 522 18.26 36.10 -9.47
CA GLN A 522 19.42 36.45 -8.64
C GLN A 522 20.40 37.25 -9.49
N LYS A 523 20.67 38.46 -9.06
CA LYS A 523 21.74 39.31 -9.62
C LYS A 523 23.08 38.68 -9.28
N GLU A 524 23.81 38.23 -10.29
CA GLU A 524 25.24 38.00 -10.19
C GLU A 524 25.93 39.35 -9.92
N ASP A 525 26.49 39.49 -8.74
CA ASP A 525 27.33 40.66 -8.38
C ASP A 525 28.77 40.35 -8.78
N SER A 526 29.14 40.88 -9.94
CA SER A 526 30.51 40.89 -10.41
C SER A 526 31.25 42.12 -9.85
N SER A 527 32.00 41.96 -8.77
CA SER A 527 33.02 42.90 -8.37
C SER A 527 34.36 42.22 -8.14
N VAL A 528 35.08 42.06 -9.23
CA VAL A 528 36.55 41.92 -9.18
C VAL A 528 37.12 43.30 -8.87
N LYS A 529 37.75 43.46 -7.72
CA LYS A 529 38.70 44.54 -7.45
C LYS A 529 40.10 43.98 -7.42
N GLU A 530 40.88 44.42 -8.43
CA GLU A 530 42.34 44.37 -8.39
C GLU A 530 42.85 45.13 -7.16
N ALA A 531 43.84 44.61 -6.50
CA ALA A 531 44.78 45.35 -5.67
C ALA A 531 46.18 44.90 -6.01
N LYS A 532 46.93 45.82 -6.60
CA LYS A 532 48.40 45.83 -6.61
C LYS A 532 48.86 46.22 -5.20
N ASP A 533 49.80 45.50 -4.68
CA ASP A 533 51.21 45.77 -4.29
C ASP A 533 51.71 44.62 -3.45
#